data_6b7904db10dcdf4ddd414a3035c0aa95
#
_entry.id   6b7904db10dcdf4ddd414a3035c0aa95
#
_cell.length_a   1.000
_cell.length_b   1.000
_cell.length_c   1.000
_cell.angle_alpha   90.00
_cell.angle_beta   90.00
_cell.angle_gamma   90.00
#
_symmetry.space_group_name_H-M   'P 1'
#
loop_
_entity.id
_entity.type
_entity.pdbx_description
1 polymer ?
#
loop_
_entity_poly.entity_id
_entity_poly.type
_entity_poly.pdbx_seq_one_letter_code
_entity_poly.pdbx_strand_id
1 'polypeptide(L)'
;RVACVPDVVPKLIKAGFEVQIEKDAGLNAGFTNEQYQKAGAKIIDNLTELYANADLVFKVQRPIDHPTAGKNEIDLMKKGTILISFVYVLHYTDIAKKCAEKGIDLISMDMIPRTTLAQKMDVLSSQANIAGYKSVILAANELGKIFPLMMTAAGTISPAKVVIMGAGVAGLQ
;
A
#
# COMPACT_ATOMS: atom_id res chain seq x y z
N ARG A 1 3.38 5.06 -0.10
CA ARG A 1 2.47 4.23 -0.93
C ARG A 1 1.07 4.82 -0.86
N VAL A 2 0.27 4.56 -1.88
CA VAL A 2 -1.15 4.94 -1.96
C VAL A 2 -1.96 3.74 -2.46
N ALA A 3 -3.21 3.59 -2.01
CA ALA A 3 -4.04 2.43 -2.35
C ALA A 3 -4.57 2.47 -3.80
N CYS A 4 -4.80 3.66 -4.34
CA CYS A 4 -5.25 3.86 -5.71
C CYS A 4 -4.30 4.85 -6.41
N VAL A 5 -3.73 4.47 -7.55
CA VAL A 5 -2.92 5.35 -8.40
C VAL A 5 -3.78 6.00 -9.48
N PRO A 6 -3.40 7.18 -10.05
CA PRO A 6 -4.19 7.87 -11.05
C PRO A 6 -4.61 7.00 -12.24
N ASP A 7 -3.76 6.10 -12.72
CA ASP A 7 -4.04 5.21 -13.87
C ASP A 7 -5.17 4.20 -13.60
N VAL A 8 -5.51 3.95 -12.34
CA VAL A 8 -6.61 3.04 -11.95
C VAL A 8 -7.94 3.78 -11.89
N VAL A 9 -7.95 5.07 -11.63
CA VAL A 9 -9.16 5.90 -11.47
C VAL A 9 -10.13 5.76 -12.65
N PRO A 10 -9.70 5.88 -13.93
CA PRO A 10 -10.62 5.72 -15.06
C PRO A 10 -11.26 4.34 -15.13
N LYS A 11 -10.57 3.29 -14.67
CA LYS A 11 -11.09 1.93 -14.65
C LYS A 11 -12.20 1.78 -13.61
N LEU A 12 -12.04 2.40 -12.44
CA LEU A 12 -13.07 2.45 -11.41
C LEU A 12 -14.30 3.24 -11.87
N ILE A 13 -14.09 4.40 -12.49
CA ILE A 13 -15.19 5.21 -13.05
C ILE A 13 -15.96 4.42 -14.13
N LYS A 14 -15.24 3.73 -15.01
CA LYS A 14 -15.88 2.86 -16.02
C LYS A 14 -16.67 1.71 -15.40
N ALA A 15 -16.28 1.25 -14.23
CA ALA A 15 -17.01 0.24 -13.46
C ALA A 15 -18.21 0.82 -12.67
N GLY A 16 -18.47 2.12 -12.77
CA GLY A 16 -19.61 2.79 -12.15
C GLY A 16 -19.33 3.44 -10.78
N PHE A 17 -18.08 3.53 -10.37
CA PHE A 17 -17.71 4.17 -9.10
C PHE A 17 -17.46 5.67 -9.28
N GLU A 18 -17.88 6.47 -8.32
CA GLU A 18 -17.35 7.82 -8.11
C GLU A 18 -16.08 7.68 -7.24
N VAL A 19 -14.97 8.23 -7.71
CA VAL A 19 -13.68 8.12 -7.03
C VAL A 19 -13.34 9.43 -6.31
N GLN A 20 -13.17 9.32 -5.00
CA GLN A 20 -12.74 10.43 -4.14
C GLN A 20 -11.38 10.09 -3.52
N ILE A 21 -10.48 11.05 -3.52
CA ILE A 21 -9.12 10.91 -2.99
C ILE A 21 -8.91 11.98 -1.92
N GLU A 22 -8.39 11.57 -0.78
CA GLU A 22 -7.92 12.49 0.24
C GLU A 22 -6.84 13.41 -0.35
N LYS A 23 -6.91 14.70 -0.05
CA LYS A 23 -5.92 15.68 -0.49
C LYS A 23 -4.52 15.24 -0.08
N ASP A 24 -3.61 15.31 -1.01
CA ASP A 24 -2.19 14.97 -0.84
C ASP A 24 -1.88 13.48 -0.54
N ALA A 25 -2.88 12.59 -0.56
CA ALA A 25 -2.68 11.15 -0.28
C ALA A 25 -1.64 10.49 -1.19
N GLY A 26 -1.49 10.97 -2.42
CA GLY A 26 -0.55 10.43 -3.40
C GLY A 26 0.86 11.01 -3.35
N LEU A 27 1.10 12.15 -2.69
CA LEU A 27 2.36 12.90 -2.79
C LEU A 27 3.60 12.06 -2.45
N ASN A 28 3.56 11.31 -1.35
CA ASN A 28 4.65 10.43 -0.94
C ASN A 28 4.84 9.21 -1.86
N ALA A 29 3.94 8.99 -2.80
CA ALA A 29 4.03 7.98 -3.85
C ALA A 29 4.34 8.58 -5.23
N GLY A 30 4.61 9.90 -5.30
CA GLY A 30 4.95 10.62 -6.52
C GLY A 30 3.74 11.06 -7.36
N PHE A 31 2.52 11.04 -6.80
CA PHE A 31 1.30 11.43 -7.50
C PHE A 31 0.71 12.71 -6.90
N THR A 32 0.48 13.72 -7.75
CA THR A 32 -0.10 15.00 -7.33
C THR A 32 -1.63 14.98 -7.38
N ASN A 33 -2.26 15.93 -6.70
CA ASN A 33 -3.72 16.09 -6.73
C ASN A 33 -4.24 16.34 -8.16
N GLU A 34 -3.48 17.10 -8.96
CA GLU A 34 -3.83 17.40 -10.35
C GLU A 34 -3.84 16.15 -11.24
N GLN A 35 -2.95 15.20 -10.98
CA GLN A 35 -2.93 13.93 -11.70
C GLN A 35 -4.20 13.12 -11.42
N TYR A 36 -4.65 13.08 -10.17
CA TYR A 36 -5.91 12.43 -9.81
C TYR A 36 -7.13 13.15 -10.40
N GLN A 37 -7.15 14.47 -10.37
CA GLN A 37 -8.23 15.26 -10.97
C GLN A 37 -8.30 15.06 -12.49
N LYS A 38 -7.16 15.07 -13.19
CA LYS A 38 -7.10 14.75 -14.63
C LYS A 38 -7.59 13.33 -14.94
N ALA A 39 -7.39 12.39 -14.03
CA ALA A 39 -7.89 11.02 -14.15
C ALA A 39 -9.40 10.91 -13.85
N GLY A 40 -10.04 11.96 -13.34
CA GLY A 40 -11.46 12.04 -13.05
C GLY A 40 -11.84 11.85 -11.58
N ALA A 41 -10.88 11.79 -10.67
CA ALA A 41 -11.16 11.72 -9.23
C ALA A 41 -11.46 13.11 -8.66
N LYS A 42 -12.27 13.16 -7.61
CA LYS A 42 -12.49 14.36 -6.79
C LYS A 42 -11.50 14.37 -5.63
N ILE A 43 -10.86 15.50 -5.39
CA ILE A 43 -9.98 15.68 -4.23
C ILE A 43 -10.81 16.24 -3.08
N ILE A 44 -10.76 15.58 -1.93
CA ILE A 44 -11.50 15.95 -0.72
C ILE A 44 -10.52 16.33 0.38
N ASP A 45 -10.71 17.50 0.96
CA ASP A 45 -9.87 18.03 2.06
C ASP A 45 -10.47 17.69 3.43
N ASN A 46 -11.79 17.53 3.50
CA ASN A 46 -12.51 17.18 4.73
C ASN A 46 -12.59 15.66 4.90
N LEU A 47 -11.75 15.11 5.76
CA LEU A 47 -11.72 13.68 6.04
C LEU A 47 -13.02 13.11 6.60
N THR A 48 -13.70 13.86 7.47
CA THR A 48 -14.98 13.41 8.02
C THR A 48 -16.02 13.22 6.92
N GLU A 49 -16.06 14.14 5.97
CA GLU A 49 -16.93 14.07 4.80
C GLU A 49 -16.54 12.90 3.89
N LEU A 50 -15.24 12.74 3.63
CA LEU A 50 -14.72 11.66 2.80
C LEU A 50 -15.15 10.28 3.32
N TYR A 51 -14.93 10.01 4.60
CA TYR A 51 -15.27 8.72 5.20
C TYR A 51 -16.79 8.53 5.40
N ALA A 52 -17.51 9.57 5.77
CA ALA A 52 -18.96 9.48 6.02
C ALA A 52 -19.76 9.18 4.74
N ASN A 53 -19.27 9.61 3.59
CA ASN A 53 -19.95 9.42 2.30
C ASN A 53 -19.47 8.16 1.56
N ALA A 54 -18.35 7.57 1.95
CA ALA A 54 -17.76 6.43 1.25
C ALA A 54 -18.57 5.14 1.46
N ASP A 55 -18.92 4.46 0.38
CA ASP A 55 -19.44 3.09 0.39
C ASP A 55 -18.30 2.07 0.40
N LEU A 56 -17.17 2.43 -0.20
CA LEU A 56 -15.98 1.60 -0.32
C LEU A 56 -14.74 2.42 -0.01
N VAL A 57 -13.92 1.94 0.92
CA VAL A 57 -12.68 2.60 1.35
C VAL A 57 -11.49 1.72 1.02
N PHE A 58 -10.55 2.24 0.24
CA PHE A 58 -9.26 1.62 -0.01
C PHE A 58 -8.17 2.29 0.82
N LYS A 59 -7.45 1.50 1.61
CA LYS A 59 -6.26 1.96 2.37
C LYS A 59 -5.10 0.99 2.20
N VAL A 60 -3.88 1.51 2.27
CA VAL A 60 -2.69 0.65 2.37
C VAL A 60 -2.53 0.15 3.80
N GLN A 61 -2.42 1.07 4.76
CA GLN A 61 -2.24 0.74 6.17
C GLN A 61 -3.60 0.51 6.86
N ARG A 62 -3.57 -0.27 7.96
CA ARG A 62 -4.74 -0.44 8.82
C ARG A 62 -5.28 0.90 9.30
N PRO A 63 -6.57 0.96 9.66
CA PRO A 63 -7.14 2.16 10.29
C PRO A 63 -6.39 2.55 11.57
N ILE A 64 -6.18 3.84 11.74
CA ILE A 64 -5.49 4.45 12.89
C ILE A 64 -6.33 5.61 13.42
N ASP A 65 -5.92 6.15 14.56
CA ASP A 65 -6.41 7.45 14.99
C ASP A 65 -5.80 8.52 14.09
N HIS A 66 -6.67 9.16 13.30
CA HIS A 66 -6.20 10.08 12.27
C HIS A 66 -5.68 11.37 12.89
N PRO A 67 -4.44 11.80 12.59
CA PRO A 67 -3.80 12.94 13.24
C PRO A 67 -4.60 14.23 13.13
N THR A 68 -5.23 14.47 11.98
CA THR A 68 -6.01 15.70 11.73
C THR A 68 -7.43 15.61 12.25
N ALA A 69 -8.07 14.44 12.16
CA ALA A 69 -9.46 14.26 12.60
C ALA A 69 -9.60 14.01 14.12
N GLY A 70 -8.51 13.65 14.80
CA GLY A 70 -8.51 13.35 16.24
C GLY A 70 -9.42 12.18 16.64
N LYS A 71 -9.84 11.36 15.65
CA LYS A 71 -10.71 10.20 15.83
C LYS A 71 -10.16 9.02 15.06
N ASN A 72 -10.53 7.82 15.49
CA ASN A 72 -10.21 6.62 14.73
C ASN A 72 -10.97 6.62 13.40
N GLU A 73 -10.28 6.27 12.32
CA GLU A 73 -10.86 6.29 10.96
C GLU A 73 -12.08 5.39 10.83
N ILE A 74 -12.14 4.27 11.57
CA ILE A 74 -13.32 3.41 11.63
C ILE A 74 -14.53 4.20 12.16
N ASP A 75 -14.32 5.10 13.12
CA ASP A 75 -15.41 5.89 13.71
C ASP A 75 -15.97 6.94 12.74
N LEU A 76 -15.21 7.32 11.72
CA LEU A 76 -15.65 8.24 10.67
C LEU A 76 -16.47 7.56 9.57
N MET A 77 -16.32 6.24 9.39
CA MET A 77 -17.03 5.48 8.35
C MET A 77 -18.51 5.27 8.73
N LYS A 78 -19.38 5.27 7.74
CA LYS A 78 -20.80 4.93 7.95
C LYS A 78 -20.98 3.41 8.04
N LYS A 79 -22.11 2.98 8.63
CA LYS A 79 -22.53 1.57 8.60
C LYS A 79 -22.73 1.09 7.16
N GLY A 80 -22.26 -0.12 6.86
CA GLY A 80 -22.34 -0.72 5.53
C GLY A 80 -21.17 -0.35 4.61
N THR A 81 -20.20 0.45 5.08
CA THR A 81 -18.96 0.70 4.33
C THR A 81 -18.17 -0.61 4.20
N ILE A 82 -17.60 -0.84 3.01
CA ILE A 82 -16.62 -1.91 2.78
C ILE A 82 -15.22 -1.32 2.90
N LEU A 83 -14.43 -1.80 3.85
CA LEU A 83 -13.03 -1.40 4.04
C LEU A 83 -12.09 -2.45 3.48
N ILE A 84 -11.24 -2.06 2.54
CA ILE A 84 -10.21 -2.91 1.95
C ILE A 84 -8.84 -2.36 2.31
N SER A 85 -8.06 -3.12 3.10
CA SER A 85 -6.79 -2.63 3.65
C SER A 85 -5.90 -3.79 4.11
N PHE A 86 -4.61 -3.54 4.32
CA PHE A 86 -3.76 -4.42 5.11
C PHE A 86 -4.03 -4.21 6.60
N VAL A 87 -4.75 -5.11 7.22
CA VAL A 87 -5.11 -4.98 8.65
C VAL A 87 -4.26 -5.89 9.54
N TYR A 88 -3.83 -7.04 9.02
CA TYR A 88 -3.15 -8.07 9.81
C TYR A 88 -4.04 -8.54 10.96
N VAL A 89 -5.25 -8.97 10.62
CA VAL A 89 -6.34 -9.27 11.58
C VAL A 89 -5.97 -10.29 12.64
N LEU A 90 -5.02 -11.19 12.37
CA LEU A 90 -4.52 -12.16 13.34
C LEU A 90 -3.70 -11.50 14.47
N HIS A 91 -3.13 -10.32 14.22
CA HIS A 91 -2.37 -9.55 15.20
C HIS A 91 -3.21 -8.40 15.80
N TYR A 92 -4.14 -7.86 15.03
CA TYR A 92 -4.96 -6.70 15.39
C TYR A 92 -6.46 -7.08 15.37
N THR A 93 -6.83 -8.05 16.21
CA THR A 93 -8.20 -8.57 16.30
C THR A 93 -9.22 -7.53 16.79
N ASP A 94 -8.76 -6.55 17.53
CA ASP A 94 -9.53 -5.39 18.01
C ASP A 94 -10.11 -4.57 16.85
N ILE A 95 -9.37 -4.39 15.77
CA ILE A 95 -9.81 -3.68 14.56
C ILE A 95 -10.99 -4.44 13.92
N ALA A 96 -10.87 -5.76 13.77
CA ALA A 96 -11.94 -6.57 13.20
C ALA A 96 -13.21 -6.54 14.07
N LYS A 97 -13.07 -6.59 15.41
CA LYS A 97 -14.20 -6.45 16.35
C LYS A 97 -14.86 -5.09 16.20
N LYS A 98 -14.07 -4.01 16.17
CA LYS A 98 -14.59 -2.65 16.01
C LYS A 98 -15.33 -2.45 14.69
N CYS A 99 -14.81 -3.01 13.58
CA CYS A 99 -15.50 -3.01 12.30
C CYS A 99 -16.86 -3.74 12.38
N ALA A 100 -16.87 -4.94 12.98
CA ALA A 100 -18.09 -5.73 13.14
C ALA A 100 -19.15 -5.01 14.01
N GLU A 101 -18.75 -4.42 15.14
CA GLU A 101 -19.62 -3.65 16.03
C GLU A 101 -20.24 -2.45 15.30
N LYS A 102 -19.50 -1.84 14.40
CA LYS A 102 -19.97 -0.69 13.62
C LYS A 102 -20.71 -1.07 12.33
N GLY A 103 -20.75 -2.37 11.99
CA GLY A 103 -21.37 -2.88 10.77
C GLY A 103 -20.61 -2.48 9.52
N ILE A 104 -19.29 -2.52 9.58
CA ILE A 104 -18.35 -2.29 8.47
C ILE A 104 -17.87 -3.65 7.98
N ASP A 105 -17.95 -3.90 6.67
CA ASP A 105 -17.42 -5.10 6.06
C ASP A 105 -15.91 -4.94 5.81
N LEU A 106 -15.11 -5.79 6.44
CA LEU A 106 -13.65 -5.72 6.36
C LEU A 106 -13.09 -6.80 5.43
N ILE A 107 -12.36 -6.36 4.40
CA ILE A 107 -11.55 -7.22 3.54
C ILE A 107 -10.08 -6.96 3.83
N SER A 108 -9.45 -7.86 4.59
CA SER A 108 -8.02 -7.75 4.91
C SER A 108 -7.19 -8.37 3.80
N MET A 109 -6.40 -7.54 3.12
CA MET A 109 -5.61 -7.94 1.94
C MET A 109 -4.49 -8.93 2.26
N ASP A 110 -4.05 -8.99 3.52
CA ASP A 110 -3.09 -9.99 4.01
C ASP A 110 -3.70 -11.40 4.19
N MET A 111 -5.04 -11.49 4.19
CA MET A 111 -5.78 -12.75 4.31
C MET A 111 -6.19 -13.36 2.97
N ILE A 112 -5.81 -12.73 1.85
CA ILE A 112 -6.09 -13.29 0.53
C ILE A 112 -5.37 -14.63 0.37
N PRO A 113 -6.08 -15.71 0.02
CA PRO A 113 -5.49 -17.04 -0.07
C PRO A 113 -4.47 -17.13 -1.22
N ARG A 114 -3.37 -17.84 -1.00
CA ARG A 114 -2.33 -18.07 -2.01
C ARG A 114 -2.71 -19.21 -2.96
N THR A 115 -3.69 -18.94 -3.81
CA THR A 115 -4.16 -19.88 -4.85
C THR A 115 -3.96 -19.26 -6.23
N THR A 116 -3.93 -20.09 -7.27
CA THR A 116 -3.78 -19.64 -8.66
C THR A 116 -4.84 -18.60 -9.06
N LEU A 117 -6.07 -18.76 -8.61
CA LEU A 117 -7.18 -17.82 -8.89
C LEU A 117 -6.95 -16.45 -8.23
N ALA A 118 -6.35 -16.44 -7.04
CA ALA A 118 -6.13 -15.23 -6.25
C ALA A 118 -4.80 -14.51 -6.56
N GLN A 119 -3.92 -15.06 -7.40
CA GLN A 119 -2.61 -14.45 -7.72
C GLN A 119 -2.71 -13.00 -8.20
N LYS A 120 -3.77 -12.64 -8.93
CA LYS A 120 -4.00 -11.26 -9.40
C LYS A 120 -4.32 -10.28 -8.27
N MET A 121 -4.71 -10.79 -7.11
CA MET A 121 -5.04 -10.03 -5.89
C MET A 121 -3.97 -10.19 -4.79
N ASP A 122 -2.91 -10.97 -5.03
CA ASP A 122 -1.84 -11.22 -4.05
C ASP A 122 -0.92 -9.99 -3.95
N VAL A 123 -1.35 -9.05 -3.15
CA VAL A 123 -0.61 -7.82 -2.88
C VAL A 123 0.58 -8.03 -1.94
N LEU A 124 0.59 -9.11 -1.14
CA LEU A 124 1.73 -9.44 -0.29
C LEU A 124 2.94 -9.82 -1.14
N SER A 125 2.76 -10.69 -2.13
CA SER A 125 3.84 -11.08 -3.05
C SER A 125 4.32 -9.88 -3.88
N SER A 126 3.41 -9.06 -4.42
CA SER A 126 3.77 -7.85 -5.15
C SER A 126 4.61 -6.89 -4.30
N GLN A 127 4.23 -6.66 -3.04
CA GLN A 127 4.98 -5.79 -2.14
C GLN A 127 6.30 -6.41 -1.67
N ALA A 128 6.34 -7.73 -1.46
CA ALA A 128 7.58 -8.45 -1.12
C ALA A 128 8.62 -8.35 -2.23
N ASN A 129 8.20 -8.43 -3.49
CA ASN A 129 9.05 -8.24 -4.66
C ASN A 129 9.72 -6.85 -4.66
N ILE A 130 8.93 -5.80 -4.47
CA ILE A 130 9.44 -4.43 -4.37
C ILE A 130 10.37 -4.26 -3.16
N ALA A 131 10.04 -4.90 -2.03
CA ALA A 131 10.87 -4.87 -0.84
C ALA A 131 12.23 -5.53 -1.07
N GLY A 132 12.28 -6.67 -1.77
CA GLY A 132 13.52 -7.33 -2.17
C GLY A 132 14.40 -6.42 -3.01
N TYR A 133 13.85 -5.84 -4.08
CA TYR A 133 14.55 -4.87 -4.91
C TYR A 133 15.10 -3.69 -4.10
N LYS A 134 14.26 -3.08 -3.26
CA LYS A 134 14.67 -1.93 -2.43
C LYS A 134 15.75 -2.29 -1.42
N SER A 135 15.72 -3.50 -0.86
CA SER A 135 16.71 -3.94 0.13
C SER A 135 18.12 -4.00 -0.46
N VAL A 136 18.27 -4.44 -1.71
CA VAL A 136 19.56 -4.44 -2.42
C VAL A 136 20.09 -3.02 -2.61
N ILE A 137 19.23 -2.08 -3.02
CA ILE A 137 19.61 -0.68 -3.18
C ILE A 137 20.06 -0.06 -1.85
N LEU A 138 19.32 -0.33 -0.77
CA LEU A 138 19.68 0.15 0.57
C LEU A 138 21.02 -0.46 1.03
N ALA A 139 21.19 -1.77 0.85
CA ALA A 139 22.44 -2.44 1.19
C ALA A 139 23.62 -1.88 0.39
N ALA A 140 23.43 -1.58 -0.89
CA ALA A 140 24.47 -0.96 -1.73
C ALA A 140 24.82 0.46 -1.27
N ASN A 141 23.84 1.22 -0.80
CA ASN A 141 24.04 2.57 -0.28
C ASN A 141 24.83 2.59 1.05
N GLU A 142 24.53 1.63 1.94
CA GLU A 142 25.14 1.53 3.25
C GLU A 142 26.51 0.81 3.25
N LEU A 143 26.78 0.01 2.21
CA LEU A 143 28.01 -0.76 2.09
C LEU A 143 29.15 0.13 1.59
N GLY A 144 30.21 0.30 2.33
CA GLY A 144 31.41 1.00 1.91
C GLY A 144 32.23 0.27 0.82
N LYS A 145 31.58 -0.56 0.00
CA LYS A 145 32.19 -1.44 -1.01
C LYS A 145 31.18 -1.72 -2.11
N ILE A 146 31.64 -1.82 -3.36
CA ILE A 146 30.77 -2.20 -4.49
C ILE A 146 30.44 -3.70 -4.47
N PHE A 147 29.27 -4.09 -5.01
CA PHE A 147 28.85 -5.49 -5.07
C PHE A 147 29.65 -6.30 -6.10
N PRO A 148 29.76 -5.86 -7.38
CA PRO A 148 30.44 -6.64 -8.40
C PRO A 148 31.98 -6.56 -8.28
N LEU A 149 32.64 -7.48 -8.95
CA LEU A 149 34.04 -7.33 -9.29
C LEU A 149 34.21 -6.14 -10.26
N MET A 150 35.13 -5.26 -9.99
CA MET A 150 35.49 -4.18 -10.92
C MET A 150 36.98 -4.23 -11.23
N MET A 151 37.32 -4.26 -12.51
CA MET A 151 38.68 -4.13 -13.00
C MET A 151 38.87 -2.76 -13.64
N THR A 152 39.94 -2.06 -13.27
CA THR A 152 40.33 -0.78 -13.82
C THR A 152 41.81 -0.84 -14.25
N ALA A 153 42.28 0.14 -15.03
CA ALA A 153 43.70 0.28 -15.34
C ALA A 153 44.60 0.43 -14.10
N ALA A 154 44.05 0.92 -12.99
CA ALA A 154 44.74 1.10 -11.69
C ALA A 154 44.71 -0.14 -10.80
N GLY A 155 43.98 -1.19 -11.17
CA GLY A 155 43.87 -2.42 -10.39
C GLY A 155 42.45 -3.00 -10.29
N THR A 156 42.32 -4.03 -9.46
CA THR A 156 41.08 -4.79 -9.28
C THR A 156 40.43 -4.49 -7.92
N ILE A 157 39.18 -4.16 -7.92
CA ILE A 157 38.35 -4.04 -6.70
C ILE A 157 37.61 -5.37 -6.52
N SER A 158 37.85 -6.04 -5.39
CA SER A 158 37.22 -7.32 -5.06
C SER A 158 35.73 -7.14 -4.80
N PRO A 159 34.88 -8.11 -5.21
CA PRO A 159 33.43 -8.04 -4.99
C PRO A 159 33.06 -8.13 -3.51
N ALA A 160 31.88 -7.67 -3.17
CA ALA A 160 31.28 -7.90 -1.87
C ALA A 160 30.82 -9.36 -1.77
N LYS A 161 30.81 -9.90 -0.53
CA LYS A 161 30.17 -11.18 -0.21
C LYS A 161 28.75 -10.89 0.29
N VAL A 162 27.77 -11.43 -0.37
CA VAL A 162 26.34 -11.26 -0.02
C VAL A 162 25.77 -12.61 0.39
N VAL A 163 25.07 -12.64 1.52
CA VAL A 163 24.34 -13.81 2.00
C VAL A 163 22.85 -13.46 2.03
N ILE A 164 22.03 -14.28 1.37
CA ILE A 164 20.58 -14.14 1.36
C ILE A 164 19.98 -15.27 2.18
N MET A 165 19.31 -14.91 3.28
CA MET A 165 18.64 -15.86 4.14
C MET A 165 17.14 -15.93 3.77
N GLY A 166 16.79 -16.94 2.99
CA GLY A 166 15.44 -17.19 2.49
C GLY A 166 15.31 -17.04 0.98
N ALA A 167 14.61 -17.99 0.36
CA ALA A 167 14.37 -18.07 -1.09
C ALA A 167 12.88 -17.82 -1.42
N GLY A 168 12.22 -16.93 -0.67
CA GLY A 168 10.88 -16.44 -0.96
C GLY A 168 10.90 -15.33 -2.00
N VAL A 169 9.73 -14.72 -2.26
CA VAL A 169 9.57 -13.65 -3.28
C VAL A 169 10.59 -12.52 -3.11
N ALA A 170 10.82 -12.05 -1.89
CA ALA A 170 11.79 -11.00 -1.62
C ALA A 170 13.25 -11.46 -1.80
N GLY A 171 13.58 -12.69 -1.41
CA GLY A 171 14.94 -13.22 -1.49
C GLY A 171 15.37 -13.60 -2.90
N LEU A 172 14.43 -13.93 -3.78
CA LEU A 172 14.69 -14.27 -5.19
C LEU A 172 14.72 -13.06 -6.11
N GLN A 173 14.16 -11.91 -5.67
CA GLN A 173 14.22 -10.66 -6.41
C GLN A 173 15.61 -10.03 -6.37
#